data_9f810e6e82f72e4efc97543b11814a35
#
_entry.id   9f810e6e82f72e4efc97543b11814a35
#
_cell.length_a   1.000
_cell.length_b   1.000
_cell.length_c   1.000
_cell.angle_alpha   90.00
_cell.angle_beta   90.00
_cell.angle_gamma   90.00
#
_symmetry.space_group_name_H-M   'P 1'
#
loop_
_entity.id
_entity.type
_entity.pdbx_description
1 polymer ?
#
loop_
_entity_poly.entity_id
_entity_poly.type
_entity_poly.pdbx_seq_one_letter_code
_entity_poly.pdbx_strand_id
1 'polypeptide(L)'
;MKKLLAGSILLAVLLSVISCNTKKTDGFTIDGTITGADSGWVLLKKREEGKMITADSVQVKEGKFSLTGKVDMPEVYYLKLANVDGAFPFFIENGTLTMKVYADSIDKSTVTGSVSQDALVAYQKDEAVYNHKMEALYGDYTKAKESRDSVAVKIVETAYDSVQNAQSKFTKEYILKNGKSVVSAYLAISNAYAYSLEDLKAINKSMDPSIANSAYVKKLAERETILSKVEPGQPAPEFTLNDTIGKPISLSSLKGKVVLVDFWASWCGPCRAENPNVVAAFKKFNSKGFTVFGVSLDTDKAKWQDAIAKDGLTWTHVSDLIGWDNAAAKQYGVMSIPANFLLDKDGKIIGSSLRGEDLIKKLEEVLGK
;
A
#
# COMPACT_ATOMS: atom_id res chain seq x y z
N MET A 1 32.40 -58.11 62.66
CA MET A 1 32.82 -56.84 62.08
C MET A 1 32.57 -56.96 60.56
N LYS A 2 31.42 -56.53 60.08
CA LYS A 2 31.04 -56.60 58.64
C LYS A 2 31.03 -55.18 58.10
N LYS A 3 31.92 -54.88 57.11
CA LYS A 3 31.94 -53.62 56.38
C LYS A 3 30.87 -53.66 55.27
N LEU A 4 29.89 -52.71 55.31
CA LEU A 4 28.99 -52.47 54.20
C LEU A 4 29.64 -51.48 53.25
N LEU A 5 29.84 -51.89 52.01
CA LEU A 5 30.14 -50.99 50.89
C LEU A 5 28.83 -50.43 50.34
N ALA A 6 28.68 -49.12 50.38
CA ALA A 6 27.60 -48.41 49.67
C ALA A 6 28.09 -48.05 48.24
N GLY A 7 27.48 -48.68 47.26
CA GLY A 7 27.74 -48.39 45.86
C GLY A 7 26.82 -47.22 45.38
N SER A 8 27.41 -46.08 45.05
CA SER A 8 26.69 -44.95 44.42
C SER A 8 26.53 -45.19 42.92
N ILE A 9 25.32 -45.41 42.48
CA ILE A 9 24.94 -45.48 41.06
C ILE A 9 24.76 -44.02 40.57
N LEU A 10 25.71 -43.57 39.76
CA LEU A 10 25.65 -42.30 39.07
C LEU A 10 24.79 -42.45 37.82
N LEU A 11 23.55 -41.96 37.85
CA LEU A 11 22.62 -41.95 36.70
C LEU A 11 22.99 -40.78 35.78
N ALA A 12 23.74 -41.04 34.73
CA ALA A 12 24.05 -40.05 33.68
C ALA A 12 22.81 -39.87 32.80
N VAL A 13 22.08 -38.76 33.00
CA VAL A 13 21.02 -38.35 32.09
C VAL A 13 21.66 -37.73 30.84
N LEU A 14 21.70 -38.46 29.73
CA LEU A 14 22.03 -37.94 28.42
C LEU A 14 20.89 -37.00 27.95
N LEU A 15 21.07 -35.70 28.11
CA LEU A 15 20.27 -34.71 27.39
C LEU A 15 20.68 -34.75 25.91
N SER A 16 19.92 -35.49 25.10
CA SER A 16 20.01 -35.38 23.65
C SER A 16 19.45 -34.04 23.23
N VAL A 17 20.32 -33.06 22.99
CA VAL A 17 19.98 -31.80 22.32
C VAL A 17 19.65 -32.16 20.86
N ILE A 18 18.38 -32.27 20.54
CA ILE A 18 17.92 -32.36 19.17
C ILE A 18 18.16 -30.97 18.55
N SER A 19 19.37 -30.79 17.99
CA SER A 19 19.64 -29.67 17.10
C SER A 19 18.83 -29.90 15.85
N CYS A 20 17.70 -29.21 15.73
CA CYS A 20 16.99 -29.08 14.47
C CYS A 20 17.86 -28.33 13.48
N ASN A 21 18.75 -29.06 12.82
CA ASN A 21 19.48 -28.57 11.67
C ASN A 21 18.48 -28.55 10.50
N THR A 22 17.72 -27.46 10.37
CA THR A 22 16.88 -27.21 9.20
C THR A 22 17.81 -27.07 8.00
N LYS A 23 18.04 -28.18 7.28
CA LYS A 23 18.61 -28.13 5.92
C LYS A 23 17.77 -27.11 5.16
N LYS A 24 18.37 -26.02 4.68
CA LYS A 24 17.74 -25.14 3.69
C LYS A 24 17.34 -26.05 2.52
N THR A 25 16.07 -26.33 2.38
CA THR A 25 15.54 -27.01 1.20
C THR A 25 15.76 -26.10 0.01
N ASP A 26 16.18 -26.66 -1.13
CA ASP A 26 16.48 -25.87 -2.35
C ASP A 26 15.20 -25.40 -3.07
N GLY A 27 14.04 -25.42 -2.39
CA GLY A 27 12.76 -24.98 -2.88
C GLY A 27 11.68 -25.10 -1.81
N PHE A 28 10.43 -24.81 -2.19
CA PHE A 28 9.28 -25.00 -1.32
C PHE A 28 8.45 -26.23 -1.75
N THR A 29 7.78 -26.83 -0.80
CA THR A 29 6.66 -27.77 -1.00
C THR A 29 5.49 -27.25 -0.20
N ILE A 30 4.32 -27.13 -0.82
CA ILE A 30 3.06 -26.78 -0.17
C ILE A 30 2.15 -27.99 -0.23
N ASP A 31 1.93 -28.64 0.91
CA ASP A 31 0.97 -29.74 1.05
C ASP A 31 -0.31 -29.20 1.66
N GLY A 32 -1.43 -29.35 0.95
CA GLY A 32 -2.70 -28.78 1.37
C GLY A 32 -3.83 -29.79 1.43
N THR A 33 -4.75 -29.54 2.37
CA THR A 33 -6.04 -30.21 2.46
C THR A 33 -7.16 -29.22 2.28
N ILE A 34 -8.20 -29.59 1.54
CA ILE A 34 -9.36 -28.73 1.26
C ILE A 34 -10.58 -29.35 1.92
N THR A 35 -11.27 -28.56 2.73
CA THR A 35 -12.59 -28.89 3.25
C THR A 35 -13.64 -28.26 2.35
N GLY A 36 -14.62 -29.05 1.92
CA GLY A 36 -15.72 -28.57 1.06
C GLY A 36 -15.48 -28.71 -0.44
N ALA A 37 -14.34 -29.32 -0.88
CA ALA A 37 -14.12 -29.66 -2.27
C ALA A 37 -13.14 -30.84 -2.41
N ASP A 38 -13.60 -31.96 -3.03
CA ASP A 38 -12.80 -33.16 -3.24
C ASP A 38 -12.04 -33.15 -4.59
N SER A 39 -12.41 -32.28 -5.50
CA SER A 39 -11.84 -32.15 -6.86
C SER A 39 -11.84 -30.68 -7.32
N GLY A 40 -11.13 -30.40 -8.41
CA GLY A 40 -11.04 -29.06 -8.99
C GLY A 40 -9.58 -28.61 -9.19
N TRP A 41 -9.37 -27.32 -9.30
CA TRP A 41 -8.04 -26.74 -9.49
C TRP A 41 -7.70 -25.77 -8.36
N VAL A 42 -6.50 -25.91 -7.84
CA VAL A 42 -5.82 -24.90 -7.03
C VAL A 42 -4.94 -24.06 -7.96
N LEU A 43 -5.09 -22.76 -7.91
CA LEU A 43 -4.29 -21.80 -8.64
C LEU A 43 -3.39 -21.05 -7.65
N LEU A 44 -2.09 -21.11 -7.85
CA LEU A 44 -1.12 -20.32 -7.13
C LEU A 44 -0.88 -19.04 -7.92
N LYS A 45 -1.28 -17.92 -7.37
CA LYS A 45 -1.19 -16.61 -8.03
C LYS A 45 -0.20 -15.69 -7.33
N LYS A 46 0.41 -14.78 -8.07
CA LYS A 46 1.23 -13.69 -7.53
C LYS A 46 0.89 -12.37 -8.22
N ARG A 47 1.26 -11.27 -7.58
CA ARG A 47 1.12 -9.94 -8.17
C ARG A 47 2.44 -9.53 -8.83
N GLU A 48 2.40 -9.32 -10.13
CA GLU A 48 3.54 -8.89 -10.94
C GLU A 48 3.15 -7.65 -11.75
N GLU A 49 3.90 -6.57 -11.62
CA GLU A 49 3.60 -5.27 -12.25
C GLU A 49 2.14 -4.79 -12.05
N GLY A 50 1.61 -4.98 -10.85
CA GLY A 50 0.24 -4.60 -10.50
C GLY A 50 -0.84 -5.59 -10.94
N LYS A 51 -0.53 -6.58 -11.77
CA LYS A 51 -1.46 -7.59 -12.29
C LYS A 51 -1.37 -8.90 -11.52
N MET A 52 -2.50 -9.57 -11.37
CA MET A 52 -2.56 -10.92 -10.81
C MET A 52 -2.31 -11.95 -11.90
N ILE A 53 -1.17 -12.64 -11.83
CA ILE A 53 -0.84 -13.73 -12.75
C ILE A 53 -0.94 -15.08 -12.04
N THR A 54 -1.19 -16.14 -12.80
CA THR A 54 -1.11 -17.52 -12.31
C THR A 54 0.34 -17.99 -12.46
N ALA A 55 1.00 -18.22 -11.33
CA ALA A 55 2.37 -18.72 -11.28
C ALA A 55 2.42 -20.24 -11.46
N ASP A 56 1.45 -20.96 -10.90
CA ASP A 56 1.33 -22.42 -11.00
C ASP A 56 -0.12 -22.87 -10.76
N SER A 57 -0.43 -24.13 -11.08
CA SER A 57 -1.73 -24.74 -10.82
C SER A 57 -1.63 -26.25 -10.65
N VAL A 58 -2.48 -26.82 -9.80
CA VAL A 58 -2.53 -28.27 -9.56
C VAL A 58 -3.98 -28.75 -9.41
N GLN A 59 -4.23 -29.99 -9.83
CA GLN A 59 -5.52 -30.64 -9.61
C GLN A 59 -5.65 -31.14 -8.17
N VAL A 60 -6.82 -30.93 -7.60
CA VAL A 60 -7.23 -31.49 -6.31
C VAL A 60 -7.62 -32.94 -6.51
N LYS A 61 -7.11 -33.83 -5.64
CA LYS A 61 -7.45 -35.27 -5.60
C LYS A 61 -7.83 -35.62 -4.17
N GLU A 62 -9.06 -36.08 -3.98
CA GLU A 62 -9.58 -36.48 -2.66
C GLU A 62 -9.37 -35.36 -1.60
N GLY A 63 -9.69 -34.13 -1.97
CA GLY A 63 -9.52 -32.98 -1.08
C GLY A 63 -8.06 -32.59 -0.75
N LYS A 64 -7.08 -33.11 -1.49
CA LYS A 64 -5.65 -32.84 -1.27
C LYS A 64 -4.97 -32.27 -2.51
N PHE A 65 -3.92 -31.48 -2.29
CA PHE A 65 -3.05 -30.97 -3.34
C PHE A 65 -1.62 -30.84 -2.84
N SER A 66 -0.67 -30.85 -3.76
CA SER A 66 0.73 -30.53 -3.48
C SER A 66 1.30 -29.65 -4.61
N LEU A 67 1.97 -28.58 -4.25
CA LEU A 67 2.67 -27.65 -5.13
C LEU A 67 4.14 -27.57 -4.72
N THR A 68 5.04 -27.55 -5.69
CA THR A 68 6.49 -27.40 -5.45
C THR A 68 7.04 -26.28 -6.30
N GLY A 69 8.08 -25.62 -5.83
CA GLY A 69 8.74 -24.55 -6.56
C GLY A 69 9.91 -23.98 -5.81
N LYS A 70 10.38 -22.80 -6.23
CA LYS A 70 11.48 -22.11 -5.59
C LYS A 70 11.24 -20.61 -5.61
N VAL A 71 11.59 -19.94 -4.53
CA VAL A 71 11.65 -18.49 -4.41
C VAL A 71 13.04 -18.05 -3.93
N ASP A 72 13.54 -16.93 -4.45
CA ASP A 72 14.82 -16.38 -4.00
C ASP A 72 14.71 -15.74 -2.62
N MET A 73 13.56 -15.10 -2.37
CA MET A 73 13.22 -14.44 -1.10
C MET A 73 11.75 -14.73 -0.76
N PRO A 74 11.37 -14.71 0.53
CA PRO A 74 9.98 -14.82 0.91
C PRO A 74 9.11 -13.77 0.21
N GLU A 75 7.97 -14.20 -0.34
CA GLU A 75 7.06 -13.33 -1.09
C GLU A 75 5.60 -13.73 -0.86
N VAL A 76 4.67 -12.77 -0.96
CA VAL A 76 3.23 -13.02 -0.84
C VAL A 76 2.69 -13.59 -2.15
N TYR A 77 2.08 -14.76 -2.02
CA TYR A 77 1.28 -15.42 -3.05
C TYR A 77 -0.18 -15.51 -2.61
N TYR A 78 -1.03 -15.87 -3.54
CA TYR A 78 -2.48 -15.99 -3.34
C TYR A 78 -2.93 -17.37 -3.79
N LEU A 79 -3.44 -18.16 -2.87
CA LEU A 79 -4.09 -19.42 -3.22
C LEU A 79 -5.55 -19.16 -3.60
N LYS A 80 -5.95 -19.60 -4.78
CA LYS A 80 -7.32 -19.50 -5.29
C LYS A 80 -7.83 -20.88 -5.69
N LEU A 81 -9.05 -21.22 -5.31
CA LEU A 81 -9.78 -22.32 -5.91
C LEU A 81 -10.49 -21.83 -7.17
N ALA A 82 -10.42 -22.59 -8.27
CA ALA A 82 -10.89 -22.11 -9.59
C ALA A 82 -12.36 -21.66 -9.60
N ASN A 83 -13.22 -22.33 -8.84
CA ASN A 83 -14.68 -22.11 -8.81
C ASN A 83 -15.15 -21.43 -7.52
N VAL A 84 -14.24 -20.83 -6.74
CA VAL A 84 -14.56 -20.13 -5.49
C VAL A 84 -14.15 -18.67 -5.61
N ASP A 85 -14.99 -17.77 -5.16
CA ASP A 85 -14.66 -16.36 -5.10
C ASP A 85 -13.63 -16.08 -4.00
N GLY A 86 -12.80 -15.06 -4.23
CA GLY A 86 -11.73 -14.69 -3.32
C GLY A 86 -10.44 -15.49 -3.54
N ALA A 87 -9.46 -15.20 -2.70
CA ALA A 87 -8.16 -15.88 -2.64
C ALA A 87 -7.54 -15.69 -1.25
N PHE A 88 -6.77 -16.65 -0.80
CA PHE A 88 -6.07 -16.61 0.48
C PHE A 88 -4.62 -16.09 0.27
N PRO A 89 -4.27 -14.89 0.77
CA PRO A 89 -2.89 -14.40 0.71
C PRO A 89 -2.02 -15.04 1.78
N PHE A 90 -0.80 -15.45 1.42
CA PHE A 90 0.16 -16.02 2.35
C PHE A 90 1.59 -15.85 1.87
N PHE A 91 2.55 -15.91 2.80
CA PHE A 91 3.96 -15.91 2.46
C PHE A 91 4.43 -17.30 2.02
N ILE A 92 5.11 -17.35 0.87
CA ILE A 92 5.92 -18.50 0.46
C ILE A 92 7.38 -18.20 0.78
N GLU A 93 8.06 -19.19 1.36
CA GLU A 93 9.51 -19.26 1.50
C GLU A 93 9.96 -20.71 1.28
N ASN A 94 11.23 -20.93 0.95
CA ASN A 94 11.74 -22.29 0.71
C ASN A 94 11.66 -23.11 2.00
N GLY A 95 11.03 -24.27 1.91
CA GLY A 95 10.71 -25.14 3.04
C GLY A 95 9.45 -25.94 2.78
N THR A 96 8.96 -26.63 3.80
CA THR A 96 7.70 -27.38 3.74
C THR A 96 6.60 -26.56 4.41
N LEU A 97 5.59 -26.19 3.64
CA LEU A 97 4.40 -25.48 4.11
C LEU A 97 3.22 -26.46 4.13
N THR A 98 2.40 -26.39 5.17
CA THR A 98 1.17 -27.16 5.29
C THR A 98 -0.01 -26.22 5.31
N MET A 99 -1.01 -26.48 4.44
CA MET A 99 -2.20 -25.63 4.31
C MET A 99 -3.48 -26.38 4.68
N LYS A 100 -4.39 -25.67 5.37
CA LYS A 100 -5.79 -26.07 5.52
C LYS A 100 -6.64 -25.03 4.82
N VAL A 101 -7.35 -25.45 3.77
CA VAL A 101 -8.16 -24.59 2.91
C VAL A 101 -9.63 -24.90 3.12
N TYR A 102 -10.46 -23.87 3.22
CA TYR A 102 -11.91 -23.98 3.35
C TYR A 102 -12.56 -23.39 2.10
N ALA A 103 -13.26 -24.23 1.32
CA ALA A 103 -13.85 -23.81 0.05
C ALA A 103 -15.01 -22.82 0.22
N ASP A 104 -15.74 -22.88 1.33
CA ASP A 104 -16.86 -22.00 1.69
C ASP A 104 -16.45 -20.71 2.41
N SER A 105 -15.20 -20.67 2.90
CA SER A 105 -14.64 -19.53 3.68
C SER A 105 -13.13 -19.45 3.48
N ILE A 106 -12.72 -19.13 2.25
CA ILE A 106 -11.29 -19.17 1.84
C ILE A 106 -10.42 -18.23 2.66
N ASP A 107 -10.99 -17.16 3.18
CA ASP A 107 -10.35 -16.18 4.08
C ASP A 107 -9.96 -16.79 5.45
N LYS A 108 -10.61 -17.87 5.87
CA LYS A 108 -10.31 -18.61 7.11
C LYS A 108 -9.25 -19.69 6.94
N SER A 109 -8.74 -19.87 5.73
CA SER A 109 -7.66 -20.81 5.45
C SER A 109 -6.41 -20.48 6.27
N THR A 110 -5.60 -21.49 6.55
CA THR A 110 -4.39 -21.35 7.35
C THR A 110 -3.20 -22.00 6.67
N VAL A 111 -2.01 -21.48 6.93
CA VAL A 111 -0.74 -22.06 6.49
C VAL A 111 0.24 -22.05 7.66
N THR A 112 1.04 -23.09 7.77
CA THR A 112 2.12 -23.25 8.76
C THR A 112 3.40 -23.69 8.06
N GLY A 113 4.55 -23.53 8.73
CA GLY A 113 5.86 -23.89 8.20
C GLY A 113 6.60 -22.74 7.51
N SER A 114 6.05 -21.53 7.56
CA SER A 114 6.72 -20.31 7.08
C SER A 114 6.96 -19.36 8.23
N VAL A 115 8.24 -19.02 8.48
CA VAL A 115 8.64 -18.02 9.50
C VAL A 115 8.08 -16.64 9.15
N SER A 116 8.04 -16.31 7.85
CA SER A 116 7.47 -15.05 7.38
C SER A 116 5.96 -14.99 7.60
N GLN A 117 5.25 -16.10 7.37
CA GLN A 117 3.81 -16.16 7.66
C GLN A 117 3.52 -16.03 9.16
N ASP A 118 4.28 -16.73 10.00
CA ASP A 118 4.11 -16.65 11.45
C ASP A 118 4.34 -15.23 11.97
N ALA A 119 5.35 -14.52 11.42
CA ALA A 119 5.61 -13.12 11.73
C ALA A 119 4.47 -12.19 11.28
N LEU A 120 3.87 -12.44 10.10
CA LEU A 120 2.71 -11.68 9.63
C LEU A 120 1.48 -11.91 10.55
N VAL A 121 1.20 -13.15 10.91
CA VAL A 121 0.09 -13.50 11.80
C VAL A 121 0.27 -12.86 13.18
N ALA A 122 1.49 -12.87 13.73
CA ALA A 122 1.80 -12.21 14.99
C ALA A 122 1.55 -10.69 14.91
N TYR A 123 2.03 -10.04 13.84
CA TYR A 123 1.75 -8.63 13.59
C TYR A 123 0.26 -8.34 13.50
N GLN A 124 -0.49 -9.12 12.71
CA GLN A 124 -1.93 -8.95 12.52
C GLN A 124 -2.72 -9.12 13.83
N LYS A 125 -2.27 -10.02 14.70
CA LYS A 125 -2.87 -10.20 16.03
C LYS A 125 -2.71 -8.95 16.89
N ASP A 126 -1.55 -8.33 16.88
CA ASP A 126 -1.29 -7.09 17.64
C ASP A 126 -2.01 -5.89 16.99
N GLU A 127 -2.10 -5.84 15.66
CA GLU A 127 -2.82 -4.82 14.91
C GLU A 127 -4.35 -4.89 15.10
N ALA A 128 -4.91 -6.06 15.38
CA ALA A 128 -6.35 -6.30 15.46
C ALA A 128 -7.07 -5.37 16.45
N VAL A 129 -6.37 -4.91 17.50
CA VAL A 129 -6.93 -3.96 18.49
C VAL A 129 -7.36 -2.64 17.82
N TYR A 130 -6.63 -2.18 16.81
CA TYR A 130 -6.98 -0.97 16.06
C TYR A 130 -8.14 -1.24 15.09
N ASN A 131 -8.12 -2.37 14.40
CA ASN A 131 -9.16 -2.77 13.46
C ASN A 131 -10.52 -2.88 14.16
N HIS A 132 -10.59 -3.52 15.32
CA HIS A 132 -11.82 -3.60 16.12
C HIS A 132 -12.34 -2.23 16.58
N LYS A 133 -11.44 -1.31 16.96
CA LYS A 133 -11.85 0.05 17.30
C LYS A 133 -12.41 0.81 16.10
N MET A 134 -11.78 0.68 14.93
CA MET A 134 -12.27 1.32 13.69
C MET A 134 -13.63 0.75 13.26
N GLU A 135 -13.83 -0.57 13.38
CA GLU A 135 -15.11 -1.22 13.10
C GLU A 135 -16.24 -0.69 14.00
N ALA A 136 -15.97 -0.57 15.31
CA ALA A 136 -16.93 0.01 16.26
C ALA A 136 -17.28 1.46 15.88
N LEU A 137 -16.27 2.30 15.58
CA LEU A 137 -16.46 3.68 15.14
C LEU A 137 -17.24 3.79 13.83
N TYR A 138 -17.03 2.84 12.88
CA TYR A 138 -17.82 2.80 11.66
C TYR A 138 -19.30 2.53 11.94
N GLY A 139 -19.62 1.66 12.90
CA GLY A 139 -20.98 1.44 13.37
C GLY A 139 -21.62 2.71 13.95
N ASP A 140 -20.87 3.47 14.75
CA ASP A 140 -21.34 4.73 15.33
C ASP A 140 -21.49 5.85 14.27
N TYR A 141 -20.56 5.89 13.28
CA TYR A 141 -20.67 6.78 12.13
C TYR A 141 -21.97 6.55 11.34
N THR A 142 -22.30 5.29 11.07
CA THR A 142 -23.51 4.93 10.33
C THR A 142 -24.77 5.41 11.07
N LYS A 143 -24.85 5.19 12.40
CA LYS A 143 -25.95 5.68 13.25
C LYS A 143 -26.07 7.21 13.23
N ALA A 144 -24.93 7.91 13.37
CA ALA A 144 -24.88 9.37 13.33
C ALA A 144 -25.38 9.94 11.98
N LYS A 145 -24.97 9.29 10.87
CA LYS A 145 -25.44 9.66 9.52
C LYS A 145 -26.95 9.42 9.34
N GLU A 146 -27.48 8.29 9.80
CA GLU A 146 -28.91 7.96 9.74
C GLU A 146 -29.75 8.95 10.54
N SER A 147 -29.28 9.36 11.71
CA SER A 147 -29.94 10.36 12.55
C SER A 147 -29.72 11.81 12.09
N ARG A 148 -28.91 12.04 11.04
CA ARG A 148 -28.50 13.35 10.52
C ARG A 148 -27.84 14.26 11.58
N ASP A 149 -27.18 13.67 12.57
CA ASP A 149 -26.46 14.39 13.61
C ASP A 149 -25.05 14.74 13.12
N SER A 150 -24.89 15.95 12.58
CA SER A 150 -23.61 16.43 12.06
C SER A 150 -22.54 16.59 13.14
N VAL A 151 -22.92 16.83 14.41
CA VAL A 151 -21.98 16.95 15.53
C VAL A 151 -21.43 15.57 15.89
N ALA A 152 -22.32 14.58 16.03
CA ALA A 152 -21.91 13.20 16.28
C ALA A 152 -21.02 12.66 15.15
N VAL A 153 -21.36 12.93 13.87
CA VAL A 153 -20.52 12.59 12.72
C VAL A 153 -19.10 13.13 12.89
N LYS A 154 -18.95 14.43 13.21
CA LYS A 154 -17.64 15.07 13.38
C LYS A 154 -16.84 14.46 14.54
N ILE A 155 -17.49 14.12 15.64
CA ILE A 155 -16.85 13.47 16.79
C ILE A 155 -16.30 12.09 16.38
N VAL A 156 -17.10 11.28 15.67
CA VAL A 156 -16.69 9.94 15.24
C VAL A 156 -15.57 10.02 14.21
N GLU A 157 -15.64 10.94 13.25
CA GLU A 157 -14.54 11.16 12.26
C GLU A 157 -13.23 11.50 12.97
N THR A 158 -13.26 12.41 13.99
CA THR A 158 -12.06 12.75 14.76
C THR A 158 -11.51 11.56 15.54
N ALA A 159 -12.39 10.73 16.13
CA ALA A 159 -11.99 9.52 16.83
C ALA A 159 -11.38 8.48 15.88
N TYR A 160 -11.97 8.32 14.69
CA TYR A 160 -11.46 7.43 13.65
C TYR A 160 -10.05 7.85 13.21
N ASP A 161 -9.82 9.12 12.92
CA ASP A 161 -8.51 9.66 12.55
C ASP A 161 -7.48 9.40 13.65
N SER A 162 -7.86 9.54 14.92
CA SER A 162 -6.98 9.26 16.07
C SER A 162 -6.57 7.78 16.12
N VAL A 163 -7.50 6.84 15.90
CA VAL A 163 -7.20 5.40 15.89
C VAL A 163 -6.34 5.05 14.68
N GLN A 164 -6.63 5.61 13.51
CA GLN A 164 -5.86 5.39 12.28
C GLN A 164 -4.41 5.89 12.42
N ASN A 165 -4.22 7.06 13.04
CA ASN A 165 -2.88 7.59 13.32
C ASN A 165 -2.11 6.69 14.30
N ALA A 166 -2.80 6.17 15.34
CA ALA A 166 -2.19 5.24 16.29
C ALA A 166 -1.79 3.91 15.62
N GLN A 167 -2.63 3.36 14.72
CA GLN A 167 -2.31 2.17 13.92
C GLN A 167 -1.11 2.42 13.00
N SER A 168 -1.09 3.55 12.28
CA SER A 168 0.02 3.92 11.39
C SER A 168 1.33 4.04 12.15
N LYS A 169 1.30 4.63 13.35
CA LYS A 169 2.45 4.72 14.24
C LYS A 169 2.92 3.34 14.69
N PHE A 170 2.00 2.48 15.15
CA PHE A 170 2.31 1.10 15.55
C PHE A 170 2.97 0.32 14.40
N THR A 171 2.40 0.38 13.20
CA THR A 171 2.95 -0.29 12.00
C THR A 171 4.36 0.21 11.70
N LYS A 172 4.60 1.52 11.72
CA LYS A 172 5.92 2.11 11.47
C LYS A 172 6.94 1.67 12.53
N GLU A 173 6.58 1.68 13.80
CA GLU A 173 7.45 1.22 14.90
C GLU A 173 7.79 -0.27 14.76
N TYR A 174 6.81 -1.12 14.39
CA TYR A 174 7.03 -2.53 14.10
C TYR A 174 8.05 -2.71 12.97
N ILE A 175 7.88 -1.99 11.86
CA ILE A 175 8.78 -2.04 10.69
C ILE A 175 10.21 -1.68 11.10
N LEU A 176 10.39 -0.55 11.79
CA LEU A 176 11.71 -0.06 12.22
C LEU A 176 12.42 -1.03 13.17
N LYS A 177 11.66 -1.71 14.04
CA LYS A 177 12.20 -2.69 15.02
C LYS A 177 12.57 -4.02 14.37
N ASN A 178 11.89 -4.42 13.29
CA ASN A 178 12.00 -5.75 12.70
C ASN A 178 12.65 -5.72 11.29
N GLY A 179 13.65 -4.87 11.07
CA GLY A 179 14.27 -4.65 9.76
C GLY A 179 14.93 -5.88 9.10
N LYS A 180 15.12 -7.00 9.83
CA LYS A 180 15.57 -8.29 9.27
C LYS A 180 14.45 -9.11 8.62
N SER A 181 13.19 -8.76 8.89
CA SER A 181 12.04 -9.50 8.41
C SER A 181 11.59 -8.98 7.04
N VAL A 182 11.41 -9.87 6.08
CA VAL A 182 10.78 -9.53 4.78
C VAL A 182 9.34 -9.03 4.99
N VAL A 183 8.67 -9.47 6.06
CA VAL A 183 7.34 -8.98 6.44
C VAL A 183 7.35 -7.47 6.72
N SER A 184 8.40 -6.96 7.38
CA SER A 184 8.54 -5.50 7.60
C SER A 184 8.66 -4.73 6.29
N ALA A 185 9.43 -5.24 5.33
CA ALA A 185 9.52 -4.62 4.01
C ALA A 185 8.19 -4.70 3.24
N TYR A 186 7.47 -5.82 3.35
CA TYR A 186 6.12 -5.97 2.80
C TYR A 186 5.13 -4.98 3.42
N LEU A 187 5.09 -4.87 4.75
CA LEU A 187 4.23 -3.91 5.45
C LEU A 187 4.60 -2.47 5.08
N ALA A 188 5.90 -2.17 4.96
CA ALA A 188 6.36 -0.85 4.57
C ALA A 188 5.89 -0.45 3.16
N ILE A 189 6.04 -1.33 2.16
CA ILE A 189 5.59 -1.00 0.79
C ILE A 189 4.07 -0.98 0.67
N SER A 190 3.36 -1.82 1.45
CA SER A 190 1.90 -1.83 1.48
C SER A 190 1.30 -0.54 2.06
N ASN A 191 2.05 0.14 2.93
CA ASN A 191 1.65 1.41 3.57
C ASN A 191 2.43 2.62 3.02
N ALA A 192 3.19 2.47 1.93
CA ALA A 192 4.10 3.50 1.42
C ALA A 192 3.41 4.80 0.98
N TYR A 193 2.10 4.75 0.72
CA TYR A 193 1.30 5.93 0.40
C TYR A 193 1.17 6.92 1.57
N ALA A 194 1.31 6.43 2.82
CA ALA A 194 1.18 7.23 4.04
C ALA A 194 2.52 7.76 4.56
N TYR A 195 3.66 7.32 4.00
CA TYR A 195 4.99 7.71 4.48
C TYR A 195 5.54 8.93 3.75
N SER A 196 6.07 9.87 4.51
CA SER A 196 6.89 10.97 4.01
C SER A 196 8.23 10.45 3.45
N LEU A 197 8.96 11.28 2.70
CA LEU A 197 10.33 10.92 2.27
C LEU A 197 11.26 10.65 3.47
N GLU A 198 11.12 11.41 4.55
CA GLU A 198 11.90 11.21 5.77
C GLU A 198 11.60 9.86 6.41
N ASP A 199 10.32 9.47 6.48
CA ASP A 199 9.91 8.14 6.95
C ASP A 199 10.49 7.03 6.09
N LEU A 200 10.42 7.17 4.76
CA LEU A 200 10.97 6.18 3.83
C LEU A 200 12.48 6.04 3.96
N LYS A 201 13.22 7.14 4.12
CA LYS A 201 14.66 7.11 4.40
C LYS A 201 14.97 6.35 5.69
N ALA A 202 14.22 6.61 6.76
CA ALA A 202 14.38 5.91 8.03
C ALA A 202 14.07 4.40 7.89
N ILE A 203 12.99 4.07 7.20
CA ILE A 203 12.57 2.69 6.93
C ILE A 203 13.62 1.97 6.09
N ASN A 204 14.07 2.54 4.96
CA ASN A 204 15.08 1.94 4.10
C ASN A 204 16.40 1.70 4.85
N LYS A 205 16.82 2.67 5.66
CA LYS A 205 18.02 2.54 6.51
C LYS A 205 17.89 1.42 7.55
N SER A 206 16.69 1.10 8.01
CA SER A 206 16.43 0.03 8.98
C SER A 206 16.45 -1.37 8.37
N MET A 207 16.33 -1.49 7.03
CA MET A 207 16.31 -2.79 6.35
C MET A 207 17.70 -3.45 6.40
N ASP A 208 17.71 -4.71 6.86
CA ASP A 208 18.94 -5.49 6.97
C ASP A 208 19.46 -5.91 5.57
N PRO A 209 20.78 -5.88 5.32
CA PRO A 209 21.35 -6.34 4.05
C PRO A 209 20.98 -7.76 3.65
N SER A 210 20.66 -8.65 4.59
CA SER A 210 20.24 -10.04 4.30
C SER A 210 18.94 -10.13 3.50
N ILE A 211 18.08 -9.09 3.54
CA ILE A 211 16.83 -9.02 2.78
C ILE A 211 16.89 -8.02 1.61
N ALA A 212 18.05 -7.47 1.29
CA ALA A 212 18.22 -6.47 0.23
C ALA A 212 17.73 -6.93 -1.17
N ASN A 213 17.77 -8.25 -1.41
CA ASN A 213 17.29 -8.85 -2.66
C ASN A 213 15.76 -8.98 -2.75
N SER A 214 15.03 -8.76 -1.65
CA SER A 214 13.57 -8.77 -1.65
C SER A 214 13.01 -7.74 -2.63
N ALA A 215 11.98 -8.13 -3.39
CA ALA A 215 11.25 -7.21 -4.27
C ALA A 215 10.64 -6.03 -3.51
N TYR A 216 10.26 -6.23 -2.25
CA TYR A 216 9.71 -5.18 -1.40
C TYR A 216 10.74 -4.12 -1.03
N VAL A 217 11.97 -4.54 -0.66
CA VAL A 217 13.07 -3.61 -0.34
C VAL A 217 13.46 -2.81 -1.59
N LYS A 218 13.55 -3.46 -2.75
CA LYS A 218 13.84 -2.77 -4.03
C LYS A 218 12.79 -1.71 -4.35
N LYS A 219 11.49 -2.03 -4.20
CA LYS A 219 10.38 -1.09 -4.41
C LYS A 219 10.40 0.07 -3.41
N LEU A 220 10.79 -0.15 -2.15
CA LEU A 220 10.94 0.92 -1.17
C LEU A 220 12.07 1.88 -1.55
N ALA A 221 13.22 1.38 -1.98
CA ALA A 221 14.33 2.19 -2.45
C ALA A 221 13.99 2.98 -3.72
N GLU A 222 13.25 2.36 -4.66
CA GLU A 222 12.74 3.02 -5.85
C GLU A 222 11.78 4.17 -5.47
N ARG A 223 10.85 3.93 -4.54
CA ARG A 223 9.92 4.95 -4.08
C ARG A 223 10.64 6.12 -3.39
N GLU A 224 11.63 5.85 -2.55
CA GLU A 224 12.48 6.90 -1.96
C GLU A 224 13.13 7.76 -3.05
N THR A 225 13.67 7.09 -4.08
CA THR A 225 14.29 7.76 -5.24
C THR A 225 13.29 8.65 -5.99
N ILE A 226 12.05 8.18 -6.19
CA ILE A 226 10.99 8.95 -6.85
C ILE A 226 10.62 10.17 -5.99
N LEU A 227 10.32 9.96 -4.70
CA LEU A 227 9.89 11.07 -3.83
C LEU A 227 10.99 12.11 -3.65
N SER A 228 12.27 11.72 -3.63
CA SER A 228 13.38 12.68 -3.54
C SER A 228 13.47 13.63 -4.73
N LYS A 229 12.90 13.26 -5.89
CA LYS A 229 12.85 14.11 -7.09
C LYS A 229 11.69 15.12 -7.08
N VAL A 230 10.73 14.94 -6.17
CA VAL A 230 9.53 15.80 -6.08
C VAL A 230 9.43 16.54 -4.75
N GLU A 231 10.52 16.61 -4.00
CA GLU A 231 10.63 17.41 -2.78
C GLU A 231 10.63 18.92 -3.09
N PRO A 232 10.16 19.74 -2.15
CA PRO A 232 10.29 21.20 -2.27
C PRO A 232 11.74 21.63 -2.56
N GLY A 233 11.90 22.53 -3.54
CA GLY A 233 13.20 22.98 -4.04
C GLY A 233 13.71 22.22 -5.27
N GLN A 234 13.16 21.05 -5.60
CA GLN A 234 13.52 20.31 -6.81
C GLN A 234 12.79 20.86 -8.04
N PRO A 235 13.39 20.78 -9.24
CA PRO A 235 12.67 21.02 -10.47
C PRO A 235 11.59 19.95 -10.65
N ALA A 236 10.37 20.36 -10.99
CA ALA A 236 9.28 19.45 -11.24
C ALA A 236 9.60 18.54 -12.44
N PRO A 237 9.38 17.20 -12.31
CA PRO A 237 9.55 16.28 -13.43
C PRO A 237 8.66 16.67 -14.61
N GLU A 238 9.25 16.74 -15.81
CA GLU A 238 8.55 17.11 -17.04
C GLU A 238 7.70 15.96 -17.55
N PHE A 239 6.51 16.28 -18.02
CA PHE A 239 5.63 15.32 -18.71
C PHE A 239 4.76 15.99 -19.75
N THR A 240 4.27 15.19 -20.70
CA THR A 240 3.32 15.60 -21.73
C THR A 240 2.18 14.58 -21.79
N LEU A 241 0.95 15.07 -21.64
CA LEU A 241 -0.28 14.26 -21.73
C LEU A 241 -1.29 14.97 -22.63
N ASN A 242 -2.28 14.21 -23.10
CA ASN A 242 -3.32 14.77 -23.97
C ASN A 242 -4.39 15.51 -23.17
N ASP A 243 -4.83 16.64 -23.69
CA ASP A 243 -6.00 17.35 -23.15
C ASP A 243 -7.34 16.67 -23.49
N THR A 244 -8.45 17.32 -23.12
CA THR A 244 -9.80 16.79 -23.32
C THR A 244 -10.19 16.62 -24.80
N ILE A 245 -9.48 17.25 -25.74
CA ILE A 245 -9.70 17.11 -27.19
C ILE A 245 -8.61 16.29 -27.89
N GLY A 246 -7.62 15.77 -27.13
CA GLY A 246 -6.54 14.92 -27.64
C GLY A 246 -5.31 15.67 -28.07
N LYS A 247 -5.17 16.96 -27.75
CA LYS A 247 -3.97 17.75 -28.05
C LYS A 247 -2.93 17.52 -26.94
N PRO A 248 -1.65 17.19 -27.30
CA PRO A 248 -0.61 17.04 -26.30
C PRO A 248 -0.25 18.40 -25.67
N ILE A 249 -0.21 18.43 -24.34
CA ILE A 249 0.16 19.60 -23.54
C ILE A 249 1.29 19.18 -22.59
N SER A 250 2.40 19.93 -22.61
CA SER A 250 3.55 19.74 -21.75
C SER A 250 3.46 20.63 -20.51
N LEU A 251 3.93 20.17 -19.36
CA LEU A 251 4.00 20.97 -18.14
C LEU A 251 4.83 22.24 -18.36
N SER A 252 5.93 22.14 -19.10
CA SER A 252 6.81 23.27 -19.44
C SER A 252 6.14 24.39 -20.25
N SER A 253 4.98 24.12 -20.91
CA SER A 253 4.20 25.16 -21.59
C SER A 253 3.59 26.19 -20.64
N LEU A 254 3.57 25.90 -19.33
CA LEU A 254 3.04 26.77 -18.29
C LEU A 254 4.12 27.56 -17.54
N LYS A 255 5.39 27.46 -17.96
CA LYS A 255 6.49 28.29 -17.38
C LYS A 255 6.15 29.75 -17.38
N GLY A 256 6.64 30.47 -16.37
CA GLY A 256 6.32 31.85 -16.12
C GLY A 256 5.09 32.09 -15.25
N LYS A 257 4.35 31.02 -14.93
CA LYS A 257 3.21 31.03 -13.99
C LYS A 257 3.55 30.23 -12.75
N VAL A 258 2.85 30.52 -11.64
CA VAL A 258 2.75 29.63 -10.50
C VAL A 258 1.73 28.56 -10.83
N VAL A 259 2.10 27.28 -10.79
CA VAL A 259 1.28 26.17 -11.30
C VAL A 259 0.97 25.18 -10.18
N LEU A 260 -0.31 24.88 -9.96
CA LEU A 260 -0.73 23.75 -9.15
C LEU A 260 -0.90 22.52 -10.09
N VAL A 261 0.03 21.59 -10.03
CA VAL A 261 -0.14 20.27 -10.67
C VAL A 261 -1.03 19.45 -9.76
N ASP A 262 -2.28 19.21 -10.18
CA ASP A 262 -3.32 18.59 -9.36
C ASP A 262 -3.74 17.23 -9.92
N PHE A 263 -3.45 16.16 -9.17
CA PHE A 263 -3.81 14.79 -9.51
C PHE A 263 -5.17 14.44 -8.90
N TRP A 264 -6.13 14.12 -9.76
CA TRP A 264 -7.51 13.89 -9.37
C TRP A 264 -8.21 12.86 -10.27
N ALA A 265 -9.50 12.57 -10.02
CA ALA A 265 -10.35 11.79 -10.93
C ALA A 265 -11.83 12.10 -10.71
N SER A 266 -12.65 11.84 -11.71
CA SER A 266 -14.11 12.03 -11.65
C SER A 266 -14.80 11.18 -10.57
N TRP A 267 -14.26 10.01 -10.31
CA TRP A 267 -14.74 9.04 -9.31
C TRP A 267 -14.19 9.27 -7.90
N CYS A 268 -13.23 10.19 -7.74
CA CYS A 268 -12.61 10.49 -6.45
C CYS A 268 -13.48 11.46 -5.63
N GLY A 269 -14.26 10.94 -4.69
CA GLY A 269 -15.12 11.74 -3.82
C GLY A 269 -14.39 12.87 -3.08
N PRO A 270 -13.26 12.59 -2.38
CA PRO A 270 -12.46 13.62 -1.71
C PRO A 270 -11.91 14.69 -2.67
N CYS A 271 -11.52 14.32 -3.90
CA CYS A 271 -11.07 15.28 -4.92
C CYS A 271 -12.21 16.24 -5.30
N ARG A 272 -13.41 15.67 -5.52
CA ARG A 272 -14.61 16.45 -5.88
C ARG A 272 -15.03 17.39 -4.74
N ALA A 273 -14.81 16.99 -3.48
CA ALA A 273 -15.05 17.84 -2.31
C ALA A 273 -14.03 18.99 -2.19
N GLU A 274 -12.78 18.80 -2.67
CA GLU A 274 -11.74 19.84 -2.67
C GLU A 274 -11.84 20.79 -3.87
N ASN A 275 -12.42 20.39 -5.00
CA ASN A 275 -12.53 21.19 -6.22
C ASN A 275 -13.09 22.61 -5.99
N PRO A 276 -14.12 22.86 -5.15
CA PRO A 276 -14.56 24.21 -4.83
C PRO A 276 -13.47 25.12 -4.26
N ASN A 277 -12.57 24.59 -3.42
CA ASN A 277 -11.45 25.35 -2.86
C ASN A 277 -10.44 25.70 -3.94
N VAL A 278 -10.13 24.73 -4.84
CA VAL A 278 -9.23 24.97 -5.99
C VAL A 278 -9.82 26.02 -6.95
N VAL A 279 -11.15 25.97 -7.20
CA VAL A 279 -11.86 26.98 -8.01
C VAL A 279 -11.78 28.36 -7.36
N ALA A 280 -11.96 28.45 -6.05
CA ALA A 280 -11.83 29.72 -5.33
C ALA A 280 -10.40 30.28 -5.41
N ALA A 281 -9.39 29.42 -5.23
CA ALA A 281 -7.99 29.78 -5.39
C ALA A 281 -7.69 30.28 -6.83
N PHE A 282 -8.16 29.54 -7.83
CA PHE A 282 -8.00 29.91 -9.24
C PHE A 282 -8.61 31.27 -9.53
N LYS A 283 -9.87 31.52 -9.13
CA LYS A 283 -10.54 32.80 -9.30
C LYS A 283 -9.79 33.96 -8.65
N LYS A 284 -9.23 33.74 -7.44
CA LYS A 284 -8.54 34.80 -6.68
C LYS A 284 -7.19 35.13 -7.26
N PHE A 285 -6.41 34.16 -7.76
CA PHE A 285 -5.00 34.33 -8.10
C PHE A 285 -4.66 34.20 -9.59
N ASN A 286 -5.59 33.80 -10.47
CA ASN A 286 -5.30 33.62 -11.89
C ASN A 286 -4.80 34.91 -12.55
N SER A 287 -5.40 36.07 -12.25
CA SER A 287 -4.94 37.38 -12.74
C SER A 287 -3.56 37.79 -12.23
N LYS A 288 -3.08 37.13 -11.16
CA LYS A 288 -1.74 37.35 -10.58
C LYS A 288 -0.70 36.36 -11.10
N GLY A 289 -1.06 35.54 -12.11
CA GLY A 289 -0.16 34.57 -12.73
C GLY A 289 -0.22 33.16 -12.13
N PHE A 290 -1.28 32.78 -11.41
CA PHE A 290 -1.55 31.42 -10.97
C PHE A 290 -2.33 30.65 -12.02
N THR A 291 -2.07 29.36 -12.14
CA THR A 291 -2.91 28.43 -12.89
C THR A 291 -2.90 27.04 -12.27
N VAL A 292 -3.85 26.20 -12.68
CA VAL A 292 -3.90 24.79 -12.31
C VAL A 292 -3.63 23.96 -13.55
N PHE A 293 -2.94 22.82 -13.39
CA PHE A 293 -2.73 21.81 -14.40
C PHE A 293 -3.29 20.49 -13.86
N GLY A 294 -4.54 20.18 -14.22
CA GLY A 294 -5.26 19.03 -13.72
C GLY A 294 -4.83 17.75 -14.44
N VAL A 295 -4.26 16.79 -13.72
CA VAL A 295 -3.86 15.48 -14.23
C VAL A 295 -4.88 14.46 -13.76
N SER A 296 -5.67 13.93 -14.71
CA SER A 296 -6.73 12.98 -14.38
C SER A 296 -6.25 11.53 -14.43
N LEU A 297 -6.68 10.74 -13.43
CA LEU A 297 -6.51 9.29 -13.33
C LEU A 297 -7.78 8.55 -13.77
N ASP A 298 -8.61 9.17 -14.59
CA ASP A 298 -9.77 8.52 -15.18
C ASP A 298 -9.36 7.52 -16.27
N THR A 299 -10.20 6.51 -16.48
CA THR A 299 -10.15 5.58 -17.61
C THR A 299 -11.31 5.80 -18.59
N ASP A 300 -12.28 6.64 -18.21
CA ASP A 300 -13.46 6.99 -19.00
C ASP A 300 -13.44 8.48 -19.33
N LYS A 301 -13.19 8.79 -20.58
CA LYS A 301 -13.12 10.16 -21.08
C LYS A 301 -14.41 10.96 -20.87
N ALA A 302 -15.55 10.34 -21.06
CA ALA A 302 -16.83 11.03 -20.94
C ALA A 302 -17.13 11.44 -19.48
N LYS A 303 -16.87 10.54 -18.53
CA LYS A 303 -17.00 10.82 -17.10
C LYS A 303 -16.04 11.92 -16.63
N TRP A 304 -14.80 11.89 -17.12
CA TRP A 304 -13.82 12.92 -16.85
C TRP A 304 -14.27 14.31 -17.33
N GLN A 305 -14.72 14.42 -18.60
CA GLN A 305 -15.22 15.67 -19.17
C GLN A 305 -16.49 16.18 -18.45
N ASP A 306 -17.40 15.28 -18.11
CA ASP A 306 -18.63 15.62 -17.36
C ASP A 306 -18.30 16.17 -15.96
N ALA A 307 -17.30 15.57 -15.28
CA ALA A 307 -16.83 16.05 -13.97
C ALA A 307 -16.19 17.44 -14.06
N ILE A 308 -15.36 17.71 -15.07
CA ILE A 308 -14.77 19.04 -15.34
C ILE A 308 -15.88 20.08 -15.47
N ALA A 309 -16.90 19.79 -16.28
CA ALA A 309 -18.01 20.70 -16.51
C ALA A 309 -18.86 20.92 -15.25
N LYS A 310 -19.22 19.84 -14.53
CA LYS A 310 -20.03 19.91 -13.30
C LYS A 310 -19.36 20.68 -12.16
N ASP A 311 -18.05 20.55 -12.01
CA ASP A 311 -17.31 21.24 -10.95
C ASP A 311 -16.80 22.62 -11.38
N GLY A 312 -17.00 23.02 -12.64
CA GLY A 312 -16.61 24.33 -13.17
C GLY A 312 -15.06 24.52 -13.23
N LEU A 313 -14.33 23.46 -13.57
CA LEU A 313 -12.88 23.45 -13.63
C LEU A 313 -12.40 24.03 -14.97
N THR A 314 -12.13 25.34 -15.02
CA THR A 314 -11.92 26.09 -16.27
C THR A 314 -10.47 26.16 -16.76
N TRP A 315 -9.55 25.48 -16.09
CA TRP A 315 -8.13 25.40 -16.45
C TRP A 315 -7.82 24.20 -17.34
N THR A 316 -6.53 24.03 -17.69
CA THR A 316 -6.08 22.91 -18.54
C THR A 316 -6.12 21.59 -17.77
N HIS A 317 -6.74 20.59 -18.38
CA HIS A 317 -6.78 19.22 -17.90
C HIS A 317 -6.15 18.26 -18.90
N VAL A 318 -5.39 17.29 -18.41
CA VAL A 318 -4.72 16.28 -19.23
C VAL A 318 -4.89 14.88 -18.62
N SER A 319 -4.85 13.85 -19.48
CA SER A 319 -4.90 12.44 -19.07
C SER A 319 -4.37 11.54 -20.18
N ASP A 320 -3.86 10.36 -19.81
CA ASP A 320 -3.61 9.23 -20.71
C ASP A 320 -4.72 8.16 -20.67
N LEU A 321 -5.72 8.36 -19.78
CA LEU A 321 -6.88 7.50 -19.58
C LEU A 321 -6.54 6.05 -19.20
N ILE A 322 -5.45 5.83 -18.49
CA ILE A 322 -5.02 4.50 -18.02
C ILE A 322 -5.03 4.34 -16.50
N GLY A 323 -5.75 5.22 -15.81
CA GLY A 323 -5.97 5.13 -14.36
C GLY A 323 -4.69 5.29 -13.55
N TRP A 324 -4.46 4.40 -12.61
CA TRP A 324 -3.27 4.39 -11.75
C TRP A 324 -1.96 4.12 -12.49
N ASP A 325 -2.03 3.65 -13.74
CA ASP A 325 -0.86 3.49 -14.61
C ASP A 325 -0.40 4.79 -15.26
N ASN A 326 -1.09 5.92 -15.00
CA ASN A 326 -0.78 7.24 -15.52
C ASN A 326 0.71 7.59 -15.38
N ALA A 327 1.33 7.99 -16.50
CA ALA A 327 2.78 8.22 -16.58
C ALA A 327 3.25 9.34 -15.64
N ALA A 328 2.51 10.45 -15.56
CA ALA A 328 2.84 11.55 -14.68
C ALA A 328 2.65 11.17 -13.20
N ALA A 329 1.56 10.44 -12.86
CA ALA A 329 1.33 9.98 -11.50
C ALA A 329 2.47 9.06 -11.00
N LYS A 330 2.93 8.13 -11.84
CA LYS A 330 4.10 7.28 -11.53
C LYS A 330 5.37 8.10 -11.32
N GLN A 331 5.63 9.08 -12.19
CA GLN A 331 6.81 9.92 -12.14
C GLN A 331 6.85 10.82 -10.90
N TYR A 332 5.68 11.26 -10.42
CA TYR A 332 5.53 12.05 -9.19
C TYR A 332 5.33 11.20 -7.93
N GLY A 333 5.32 9.89 -8.07
CA GLY A 333 5.12 8.95 -6.95
C GLY A 333 3.73 9.03 -6.33
N VAL A 334 2.71 9.43 -7.08
CA VAL A 334 1.33 9.54 -6.61
C VAL A 334 0.72 8.15 -6.46
N MET A 335 0.39 7.76 -5.23
CA MET A 335 -0.23 6.48 -4.88
C MET A 335 -1.64 6.65 -4.28
N SER A 336 -2.06 7.89 -4.02
CA SER A 336 -3.40 8.25 -3.55
C SER A 336 -3.78 9.61 -4.09
N ILE A 337 -5.07 9.85 -4.28
CA ILE A 337 -5.63 11.14 -4.70
C ILE A 337 -6.72 11.60 -3.71
N PRO A 338 -6.88 12.93 -3.53
CA PRO A 338 -6.20 14.01 -4.22
C PRO A 338 -4.72 14.15 -3.82
N ALA A 339 -3.85 14.52 -4.77
CA ALA A 339 -2.46 14.86 -4.54
C ALA A 339 -2.08 16.04 -5.42
N ASN A 340 -1.27 16.97 -4.91
CA ASN A 340 -0.86 18.10 -5.70
C ASN A 340 0.56 18.56 -5.38
N PHE A 341 1.13 19.30 -6.33
CA PHE A 341 2.43 19.94 -6.23
C PHE A 341 2.32 21.38 -6.75
N LEU A 342 2.70 22.35 -5.91
CA LEU A 342 2.72 23.75 -6.29
C LEU A 342 4.11 24.11 -6.82
N LEU A 343 4.17 24.69 -8.02
CA LEU A 343 5.40 25.09 -8.70
C LEU A 343 5.50 26.60 -8.73
N ASP A 344 6.72 27.13 -8.61
CA ASP A 344 7.01 28.52 -8.91
C ASP A 344 7.07 28.80 -10.43
N LYS A 345 7.37 30.04 -10.80
CA LYS A 345 7.43 30.47 -12.20
C LYS A 345 8.54 29.79 -13.01
N ASP A 346 9.57 29.29 -12.34
CA ASP A 346 10.69 28.59 -12.95
C ASP A 346 10.44 27.08 -13.08
N GLY A 347 9.33 26.57 -12.51
CA GLY A 347 8.96 25.17 -12.50
C GLY A 347 9.59 24.39 -11.34
N LYS A 348 10.05 25.05 -10.28
CA LYS A 348 10.47 24.41 -9.04
C LYS A 348 9.29 24.11 -8.14
N ILE A 349 9.29 22.96 -7.49
CA ILE A 349 8.30 22.60 -6.48
C ILE A 349 8.52 23.44 -5.22
N ILE A 350 7.49 24.16 -4.78
CA ILE A 350 7.50 25.03 -3.59
C ILE A 350 6.51 24.59 -2.52
N GLY A 351 5.79 23.51 -2.78
CA GLY A 351 4.86 22.87 -1.83
C GLY A 351 4.18 21.67 -2.44
N SER A 352 3.63 20.81 -1.58
CA SER A 352 2.85 19.62 -1.97
C SER A 352 1.72 19.39 -0.99
N SER A 353 0.70 18.62 -1.40
CA SER A 353 -0.45 18.27 -0.57
C SER A 353 -1.19 19.46 0.05
N LEU A 354 -1.19 20.61 -0.64
CA LEU A 354 -1.85 21.84 -0.22
C LEU A 354 -3.35 21.76 -0.45
N ARG A 355 -4.16 22.08 0.58
CA ARG A 355 -5.64 22.02 0.50
C ARG A 355 -6.28 23.19 1.23
N GLY A 356 -7.50 23.57 0.81
CA GLY A 356 -8.32 24.57 1.47
C GLY A 356 -7.53 25.86 1.76
N GLU A 357 -7.51 26.25 3.03
CA GLU A 357 -6.82 27.46 3.50
C GLU A 357 -5.29 27.42 3.32
N ASP A 358 -4.66 26.23 3.40
CA ASP A 358 -3.21 26.14 3.26
C ASP A 358 -2.75 26.43 1.83
N LEU A 359 -3.55 26.04 0.83
CA LEU A 359 -3.31 26.44 -0.57
C LEU A 359 -3.43 27.96 -0.72
N ILE A 360 -4.46 28.57 -0.14
CA ILE A 360 -4.67 30.01 -0.19
C ILE A 360 -3.51 30.76 0.47
N LYS A 361 -3.11 30.36 1.69
CA LYS A 361 -1.98 30.97 2.43
C LYS A 361 -0.69 30.88 1.63
N LYS A 362 -0.40 29.72 1.03
CA LYS A 362 0.81 29.53 0.23
C LYS A 362 0.79 30.39 -1.04
N LEU A 363 -0.36 30.54 -1.70
CA LEU A 363 -0.50 31.42 -2.86
C LEU A 363 -0.38 32.90 -2.48
N GLU A 364 -0.88 33.34 -1.32
CA GLU A 364 -0.70 34.69 -0.79
C GLU A 364 0.78 35.00 -0.49
N GLU A 365 1.51 34.01 0.04
CA GLU A 365 2.96 34.14 0.27
C GLU A 365 3.73 34.36 -1.04
N VAL A 366 3.38 33.62 -2.10
CA VAL A 366 4.12 33.62 -3.37
C VAL A 366 3.71 34.73 -4.31
N LEU A 367 2.42 35.12 -4.34
CA LEU A 367 1.84 36.04 -5.31
C LEU A 367 1.36 37.38 -4.69
N GLY A 368 1.43 37.49 -3.39
CA GLY A 368 0.85 38.63 -2.64
C GLY A 368 -0.67 38.50 -2.44
N LYS A 369 -1.16 39.20 -1.41
CA LYS A 369 -2.59 39.22 -1.06
C LYS A 369 -3.48 39.81 -2.13
#